data_f7c874091e1c7326911dd835f5176e8b
#
_entry.id   f7c874091e1c7326911dd835f5176e8b
#
_cell.length_a   1.000
_cell.length_b   1.000
_cell.length_c   1.000
_cell.angle_alpha   90.00
_cell.angle_beta   90.00
_cell.angle_gamma   90.00
#
_symmetry.space_group_name_H-M   'P 1'
#
loop_
_entity.id
_entity.type
_entity.pdbx_description
1 polymer ?
#
loop_
_entity_poly.entity_id
_entity_poly.type
_entity_poly.pdbx_seq_one_letter_code
_entity_poly.pdbx_strand_id
1 'polypeptide(L)'
;MKQLSMYINGRFETDFNGTWRDVLNPATEEVIAREPKGGKADVDRAVAAAREAQAAWERLPAVERGVYLRKIAQGIRERADELTDTIVAEGGKTKDLARIEVMFTADYLDYQAEWARRYEGEIIQSDRPRENILLFKRPLGVIAGILPWNFPFFLIARKMGPALVTGNTIVVKPSSVTPINCHIFAEIVHASGLPAGVFNVVNGPGAEIGNALASHPQVDMVSLTGSVEAGRQVMEAAATNITKVSLELGGKAPAIVLKDADLDLAVKSILASRVGNTGQICNCAERVYVHSSLKDAFIEKMTAAMKGVRYGNPAEAEPGALEMGPLIEERAVKAVAEKVERAVKQGATLVCGGKRADGKGYFFEPTLLTDTDNSMDIMKEETFGPVLPVATFDTLDQVIALANDSEFGLTSSVYTTNLNEAFYVTRRLRFGETYINRENFEAMQGFHAGWKKSGIGGADGKHGLEEYLQTQVVYLETDI
;
A
#
# COMPACT_ATOMS: atom_id res chain seq x y z
N MET A 1 -7.34 29.15 0.59
CA MET A 1 -6.51 27.99 0.19
C MET A 1 -5.67 27.56 1.39
N LYS A 2 -5.76 26.29 1.80
CA LYS A 2 -5.04 25.77 2.97
C LYS A 2 -3.55 25.62 2.61
N GLN A 3 -2.66 26.17 3.45
CA GLN A 3 -1.22 25.91 3.39
C GLN A 3 -0.88 24.86 4.45
N LEU A 4 -0.20 23.80 4.03
CA LEU A 4 0.21 22.72 4.91
C LEU A 4 1.55 23.09 5.58
N SER A 5 1.87 22.43 6.66
CA SER A 5 3.15 22.56 7.37
C SER A 5 3.81 21.19 7.49
N MET A 6 5.12 21.18 7.65
CA MET A 6 5.83 20.01 8.15
C MET A 6 5.55 19.83 9.64
N TYR A 7 5.70 18.61 10.16
CA TYR A 7 5.59 18.33 11.59
C TYR A 7 6.90 17.73 12.08
N ILE A 8 7.70 18.54 12.74
CA ILE A 8 9.04 18.15 13.19
C ILE A 8 9.18 18.45 14.68
N ASN A 9 9.66 17.46 15.44
CA ASN A 9 9.91 17.59 16.88
C ASN A 9 8.72 18.15 17.68
N GLY A 10 7.51 17.65 17.39
CA GLY A 10 6.29 18.07 18.07
C GLY A 10 5.75 19.45 17.66
N ARG A 11 6.22 20.04 16.57
CA ARG A 11 5.83 21.37 16.11
C ARG A 11 5.44 21.37 14.64
N PHE A 12 4.42 22.17 14.32
CA PHE A 12 4.04 22.47 12.95
C PHE A 12 4.91 23.64 12.45
N GLU A 13 5.67 23.41 11.38
CA GLU A 13 6.63 24.37 10.84
C GLU A 13 6.24 24.76 9.42
N THR A 14 6.12 26.07 9.20
CA THR A 14 5.91 26.68 7.88
C THR A 14 7.13 27.43 7.38
N ASP A 15 8.13 27.62 8.24
CA ASP A 15 9.39 28.28 7.90
C ASP A 15 10.36 27.24 7.31
N PHE A 16 10.38 27.16 6.00
CA PHE A 16 11.29 26.34 5.21
C PHE A 16 11.82 27.17 4.03
N ASN A 17 13.04 26.88 3.60
CA ASN A 17 13.71 27.62 2.51
C ASN A 17 13.23 27.20 1.10
N GLY A 18 12.02 26.69 0.99
CA GLY A 18 11.49 26.12 -0.23
C GLY A 18 10.39 26.92 -0.88
N THR A 19 9.91 26.36 -1.97
CA THR A 19 8.73 26.81 -2.69
C THR A 19 7.52 25.97 -2.32
N TRP A 20 6.33 26.39 -2.72
CA TRP A 20 5.09 25.67 -2.52
C TRP A 20 4.74 24.83 -3.75
N ARG A 21 4.07 23.71 -3.53
CA ARG A 21 3.44 22.89 -4.57
C ARG A 21 1.93 22.91 -4.39
N ASP A 22 1.20 23.09 -5.48
CA ASP A 22 -0.25 23.00 -5.49
C ASP A 22 -0.69 21.54 -5.40
N VAL A 23 -1.73 21.29 -4.60
CA VAL A 23 -2.42 20.01 -4.46
C VAL A 23 -3.76 20.14 -5.19
N LEU A 24 -4.02 19.25 -6.14
CA LEU A 24 -5.20 19.30 -6.99
C LEU A 24 -6.25 18.30 -6.52
N ASN A 25 -7.51 18.65 -6.74
CA ASN A 25 -8.61 17.71 -6.71
C ASN A 25 -8.68 17.00 -8.08
N PRO A 26 -8.51 15.67 -8.17
CA PRO A 26 -8.47 14.96 -9.45
C PRO A 26 -9.83 14.91 -10.18
N ALA A 27 -10.95 15.15 -9.48
CA ALA A 27 -12.28 15.20 -10.08
C ALA A 27 -12.61 16.56 -10.71
N THR A 28 -12.02 17.66 -10.16
CA THR A 28 -12.32 19.04 -10.60
C THR A 28 -11.13 19.79 -11.17
N GLU A 29 -9.92 19.23 -11.05
CA GLU A 29 -8.64 19.86 -11.44
C GLU A 29 -8.38 21.20 -10.72
N GLU A 30 -9.06 21.47 -9.63
CA GLU A 30 -8.92 22.68 -8.82
C GLU A 30 -7.84 22.54 -7.77
N VAL A 31 -7.14 23.64 -7.49
CA VAL A 31 -6.17 23.69 -6.38
C VAL A 31 -6.92 23.76 -5.05
N ILE A 32 -6.75 22.75 -4.20
CA ILE A 32 -7.40 22.65 -2.89
C ILE A 32 -6.48 23.01 -1.72
N ALA A 33 -5.17 22.82 -1.87
CA ALA A 33 -4.18 23.14 -0.86
C ALA A 33 -2.82 23.43 -1.49
N ARG A 34 -1.84 23.82 -0.65
CA ARG A 34 -0.42 23.89 -1.01
C ARG A 34 0.42 23.16 0.02
N GLU A 35 1.34 22.31 -0.44
CA GLU A 35 2.34 21.66 0.39
C GLU A 35 3.69 22.38 0.30
N PRO A 36 4.48 22.38 1.40
CA PRO A 36 5.86 22.89 1.35
C PRO A 36 6.77 21.93 0.57
N LYS A 37 7.63 22.47 -0.30
CA LYS A 37 8.69 21.72 -0.96
C LYS A 37 9.94 21.77 -0.09
N GLY A 38 10.03 20.90 0.92
CA GLY A 38 11.21 20.74 1.74
C GLY A 38 12.40 20.16 0.98
N GLY A 39 13.56 20.20 1.63
CA GLY A 39 14.83 19.72 1.11
C GLY A 39 15.59 18.89 2.13
N LYS A 40 16.86 18.57 1.79
CA LYS A 40 17.74 17.77 2.65
C LYS A 40 17.86 18.31 4.08
N ALA A 41 17.93 19.62 4.27
CA ALA A 41 18.04 20.23 5.60
C ALA A 41 16.84 19.91 6.52
N ASP A 42 15.63 19.80 5.95
CA ASP A 42 14.43 19.44 6.69
C ASP A 42 14.47 17.94 7.09
N VAL A 43 14.97 17.09 6.19
CA VAL A 43 15.23 15.67 6.49
C VAL A 43 16.24 15.55 7.64
N ASP A 44 17.36 16.26 7.57
CA ASP A 44 18.40 16.22 8.60
C ASP A 44 17.82 16.62 9.97
N ARG A 45 16.98 17.68 10.05
CA ARG A 45 16.32 18.12 11.28
C ARG A 45 15.33 17.08 11.82
N ALA A 46 14.50 16.50 10.95
CA ALA A 46 13.51 15.52 11.33
C ALA A 46 14.15 14.21 11.83
N VAL A 47 15.21 13.74 11.15
CA VAL A 47 15.94 12.53 11.55
C VAL A 47 16.70 12.78 12.85
N ALA A 48 17.31 13.96 13.05
CA ALA A 48 17.96 14.31 14.31
C ALA A 48 16.98 14.31 15.49
N ALA A 49 15.78 14.89 15.31
CA ALA A 49 14.72 14.87 16.32
C ALA A 49 14.26 13.43 16.63
N ALA A 50 14.10 12.60 15.60
CA ALA A 50 13.74 11.20 15.77
C ALA A 50 14.82 10.40 16.52
N ARG A 51 16.09 10.63 16.21
CA ARG A 51 17.22 9.98 16.87
C ARG A 51 17.35 10.40 18.34
N GLU A 52 17.14 11.66 18.66
CA GLU A 52 17.15 12.18 20.03
C GLU A 52 16.04 11.55 20.88
N ALA A 53 14.83 11.44 20.32
CA ALA A 53 13.68 10.86 21.02
C ALA A 53 13.76 9.33 21.19
N GLN A 54 14.49 8.62 20.33
CA GLN A 54 14.46 7.17 20.21
C GLN A 54 14.84 6.43 21.51
N ALA A 55 15.92 6.84 22.15
CA ALA A 55 16.41 6.17 23.35
C ALA A 55 15.46 6.27 24.55
N ALA A 56 14.73 7.38 24.69
CA ALA A 56 13.70 7.53 25.72
C ALA A 56 12.44 6.73 25.37
N TRP A 57 12.06 6.74 24.10
CA TRP A 57 10.89 5.99 23.59
C TRP A 57 11.07 4.47 23.72
N GLU A 58 12.25 3.94 23.38
CA GLU A 58 12.56 2.52 23.52
C GLU A 58 12.44 2.03 24.98
N ARG A 59 12.84 2.86 25.95
CA ARG A 59 12.81 2.50 27.37
C ARG A 59 11.40 2.43 27.95
N LEU A 60 10.41 3.07 27.33
CA LEU A 60 9.02 2.93 27.78
C LEU A 60 8.55 1.48 27.57
N PRO A 61 7.83 0.90 28.53
CA PRO A 61 7.18 -0.38 28.32
C PRO A 61 6.28 -0.36 27.07
N ALA A 62 6.26 -1.44 26.30
CA ALA A 62 5.47 -1.49 25.07
C ALA A 62 3.98 -1.18 25.28
N VAL A 63 3.44 -1.54 26.48
CA VAL A 63 2.05 -1.23 26.83
C VAL A 63 1.79 0.27 26.96
N GLU A 64 2.76 1.05 27.42
CA GLU A 64 2.65 2.51 27.48
C GLU A 64 2.72 3.12 26.07
N ARG A 65 3.58 2.60 25.20
CA ARG A 65 3.63 2.98 23.79
C ARG A 65 2.30 2.68 23.09
N GLY A 66 1.69 1.53 23.40
CA GLY A 66 0.35 1.14 22.88
C GLY A 66 -0.79 2.09 23.31
N VAL A 67 -0.66 2.77 24.46
CA VAL A 67 -1.66 3.78 24.88
C VAL A 67 -1.72 4.93 23.89
N TYR A 68 -0.56 5.38 23.38
CA TYR A 68 -0.54 6.47 22.38
C TYR A 68 -1.18 6.03 21.05
N LEU A 69 -0.94 4.79 20.60
CA LEU A 69 -1.59 4.27 19.40
C LEU A 69 -3.13 4.28 19.53
N ARG A 70 -3.65 3.85 20.68
CA ARG A 70 -5.11 3.89 20.95
C ARG A 70 -5.67 5.31 21.01
N LYS A 71 -4.93 6.27 21.57
CA LYS A 71 -5.35 7.68 21.57
C LYS A 71 -5.42 8.24 20.14
N ILE A 72 -4.44 7.88 19.30
CA ILE A 72 -4.43 8.29 17.89
C ILE A 72 -5.59 7.63 17.15
N ALA A 73 -5.84 6.33 17.35
CA ALA A 73 -7.00 5.62 16.78
C ALA A 73 -8.34 6.28 17.17
N GLN A 74 -8.47 6.69 18.42
CA GLN A 74 -9.67 7.41 18.89
C GLN A 74 -9.79 8.78 18.21
N GLY A 75 -8.71 9.55 18.11
CA GLY A 75 -8.72 10.84 17.41
C GLY A 75 -9.05 10.72 15.92
N ILE A 76 -8.66 9.61 15.27
CA ILE A 76 -9.08 9.31 13.88
C ILE A 76 -10.58 9.10 13.80
N ARG A 77 -11.18 8.31 14.73
CA ARG A 77 -12.63 8.08 14.76
C ARG A 77 -13.43 9.38 15.01
N GLU A 78 -12.93 10.26 15.86
CA GLU A 78 -13.54 11.56 16.16
C GLU A 78 -13.51 12.52 14.96
N ARG A 79 -12.53 12.40 14.07
CA ARG A 79 -12.38 13.23 12.86
C ARG A 79 -12.68 12.46 11.58
N ALA A 80 -13.41 11.34 11.66
CA ALA A 80 -13.58 10.43 10.54
C ALA A 80 -14.28 11.05 9.33
N ASP A 81 -15.23 11.96 9.53
CA ASP A 81 -15.93 12.63 8.43
C ASP A 81 -15.00 13.60 7.71
N GLU A 82 -14.26 14.43 8.43
CA GLU A 82 -13.25 15.33 7.86
C GLU A 82 -12.18 14.60 7.06
N LEU A 83 -11.69 13.48 7.59
CA LEU A 83 -10.70 12.63 6.93
C LEU A 83 -11.27 11.98 5.67
N THR A 84 -12.51 11.50 5.73
CA THR A 84 -13.21 10.93 4.58
C THR A 84 -13.32 11.96 3.46
N ASP A 85 -13.84 13.16 3.77
CA ASP A 85 -13.98 14.24 2.79
C ASP A 85 -12.62 14.69 2.20
N THR A 86 -11.58 14.69 3.04
CA THR A 86 -10.21 15.01 2.61
C THR A 86 -9.68 13.98 1.60
N ILE A 87 -9.83 12.68 1.89
CA ILE A 87 -9.38 11.61 0.99
C ILE A 87 -10.16 11.63 -0.32
N VAL A 88 -11.46 11.92 -0.27
CA VAL A 88 -12.29 12.16 -1.47
C VAL A 88 -11.75 13.32 -2.28
N ALA A 89 -11.45 14.44 -1.64
CA ALA A 89 -11.04 15.67 -2.32
C ALA A 89 -9.65 15.58 -2.96
N GLU A 90 -8.65 15.00 -2.26
CA GLU A 90 -7.27 14.95 -2.77
C GLU A 90 -6.95 13.67 -3.55
N GLY A 91 -7.66 12.56 -3.29
CA GLY A 91 -7.42 11.26 -3.91
C GLY A 91 -8.46 10.84 -4.95
N GLY A 92 -9.63 11.49 -4.98
CA GLY A 92 -10.72 11.10 -5.88
C GLY A 92 -11.39 9.77 -5.54
N LYS A 93 -11.17 9.25 -4.33
CA LYS A 93 -11.73 7.98 -3.86
C LYS A 93 -13.23 8.12 -3.62
N THR A 94 -14.02 7.07 -3.86
CA THR A 94 -15.44 7.09 -3.49
C THR A 94 -15.62 7.28 -1.99
N LYS A 95 -16.71 7.91 -1.55
CA LYS A 95 -16.97 8.19 -0.12
C LYS A 95 -16.92 6.92 0.72
N ASP A 96 -17.51 5.82 0.22
CA ASP A 96 -17.53 4.55 0.94
C ASP A 96 -16.13 3.99 1.14
N LEU A 97 -15.31 3.97 0.08
CA LEU A 97 -13.95 3.45 0.17
C LEU A 97 -13.05 4.36 1.01
N ALA A 98 -13.23 5.69 0.93
CA ALA A 98 -12.52 6.64 1.79
C ALA A 98 -12.89 6.43 3.26
N ARG A 99 -14.17 6.23 3.57
CA ARG A 99 -14.63 5.92 4.93
C ARG A 99 -14.06 4.59 5.44
N ILE A 100 -14.05 3.56 4.60
CA ILE A 100 -13.44 2.26 4.93
C ILE A 100 -11.95 2.47 5.25
N GLU A 101 -11.20 3.20 4.44
CA GLU A 101 -9.79 3.48 4.70
C GLU A 101 -9.55 4.15 6.05
N VAL A 102 -10.35 5.18 6.37
CA VAL A 102 -10.24 5.92 7.64
C VAL A 102 -10.51 5.00 8.84
N MET A 103 -11.60 4.24 8.82
CA MET A 103 -11.95 3.36 9.93
C MET A 103 -10.98 2.19 10.06
N PHE A 104 -10.57 1.58 8.95
CA PHE A 104 -9.56 0.53 8.94
C PHE A 104 -8.22 1.00 9.50
N THR A 105 -7.85 2.27 9.26
CA THR A 105 -6.64 2.89 9.82
C THR A 105 -6.70 2.95 11.35
N ALA A 106 -7.83 3.35 11.91
CA ALA A 106 -8.02 3.38 13.36
C ALA A 106 -7.97 1.96 13.96
N ASP A 107 -8.66 1.01 13.34
CA ASP A 107 -8.69 -0.38 13.78
C ASP A 107 -7.30 -1.03 13.68
N TYR A 108 -6.52 -0.68 12.65
CA TYR A 108 -5.14 -1.14 12.50
C TYR A 108 -4.22 -0.63 13.61
N LEU A 109 -4.37 0.63 14.06
CA LEU A 109 -3.59 1.14 15.19
C LEU A 109 -3.96 0.45 16.51
N ASP A 110 -5.24 0.14 16.72
CA ASP A 110 -5.67 -0.67 17.87
C ASP A 110 -5.07 -2.08 17.81
N TYR A 111 -5.11 -2.73 16.63
CA TYR A 111 -4.48 -4.03 16.41
C TYR A 111 -2.96 -3.99 16.70
N GLN A 112 -2.26 -2.95 16.22
CA GLN A 112 -0.84 -2.79 16.51
C GLN A 112 -0.57 -2.55 18.01
N ALA A 113 -1.42 -1.81 18.70
CA ALA A 113 -1.30 -1.62 20.15
C ALA A 113 -1.46 -2.93 20.95
N GLU A 114 -2.20 -3.91 20.42
CA GLU A 114 -2.35 -5.23 21.05
C GLU A 114 -1.07 -6.08 21.02
N TRP A 115 -0.14 -5.82 20.10
CA TRP A 115 1.16 -6.48 20.05
C TRP A 115 2.06 -6.14 21.24
N ALA A 116 1.75 -5.12 22.00
CA ALA A 116 2.53 -4.69 23.16
C ALA A 116 2.86 -5.81 24.16
N ARG A 117 2.09 -6.90 24.18
CA ARG A 117 2.31 -8.07 25.05
C ARG A 117 2.49 -9.39 24.29
N ARG A 118 2.70 -9.32 22.97
CA ARG A 118 2.67 -10.52 22.11
C ARG A 118 3.95 -10.77 21.32
N TYR A 119 4.88 -9.80 21.26
CA TYR A 119 6.19 -10.06 20.68
C TYR A 119 7.17 -10.45 21.80
N GLU A 120 7.81 -11.59 21.61
CA GLU A 120 8.56 -12.29 22.64
C GLU A 120 10.00 -12.52 22.19
N GLY A 121 10.91 -12.67 23.17
CA GLY A 121 12.23 -13.24 22.97
C GLY A 121 12.20 -14.77 23.11
N GLU A 122 13.34 -15.38 23.02
CA GLU A 122 13.50 -16.84 23.10
C GLU A 122 14.61 -17.20 24.11
N ILE A 123 14.48 -18.38 24.72
CA ILE A 123 15.55 -19.03 25.48
C ILE A 123 15.87 -20.31 24.75
N ILE A 124 17.12 -20.44 24.29
CA ILE A 124 17.60 -21.61 23.56
C ILE A 124 18.51 -22.40 24.48
N GLN A 125 18.36 -23.72 24.49
CA GLN A 125 19.26 -24.61 25.25
C GLN A 125 20.65 -24.61 24.61
N SER A 126 21.70 -24.45 25.44
CA SER A 126 23.09 -24.54 24.99
C SER A 126 23.61 -25.97 25.06
N ASP A 127 24.60 -26.30 24.23
CA ASP A 127 25.39 -27.52 24.34
C ASP A 127 26.37 -27.48 25.53
N ARG A 128 26.57 -26.30 26.12
CA ARG A 128 27.44 -26.12 27.31
C ARG A 128 26.63 -26.24 28.60
N PRO A 129 27.08 -27.05 29.60
CA PRO A 129 26.27 -27.37 30.78
C PRO A 129 25.83 -26.17 31.64
N ARG A 130 26.53 -25.04 31.60
CA ARG A 130 26.27 -23.88 32.45
C ARG A 130 25.88 -22.62 31.67
N GLU A 131 25.65 -22.75 30.37
CA GLU A 131 25.35 -21.63 29.51
C GLU A 131 23.85 -21.60 29.14
N ASN A 132 23.26 -20.42 29.19
CA ASN A 132 21.93 -20.12 28.66
C ASN A 132 22.10 -19.15 27.48
N ILE A 133 21.34 -19.38 26.40
CA ILE A 133 21.32 -18.53 25.23
C ILE A 133 19.97 -17.78 25.22
N LEU A 134 20.04 -16.44 25.33
CA LEU A 134 18.87 -15.56 25.38
C LEU A 134 18.80 -14.75 24.09
N LEU A 135 17.65 -14.74 23.44
CA LEU A 135 17.37 -13.91 22.28
C LEU A 135 16.42 -12.78 22.66
N PHE A 136 16.90 -11.55 22.57
CA PHE A 136 16.09 -10.37 22.82
C PHE A 136 15.68 -9.72 21.51
N LYS A 137 14.41 -9.32 21.39
CA LYS A 137 13.91 -8.51 20.29
C LYS A 137 14.08 -7.02 20.65
N ARG A 138 14.87 -6.31 19.85
CA ARG A 138 15.21 -4.89 20.04
C ARG A 138 14.73 -4.06 18.87
N PRO A 139 14.27 -2.79 19.07
CA PRO A 139 13.97 -1.93 17.94
C PRO A 139 15.20 -1.69 17.06
N LEU A 140 14.96 -1.39 15.79
CA LEU A 140 16.03 -1.00 14.86
C LEU A 140 16.57 0.39 15.20
N GLY A 141 15.66 1.35 15.48
CA GLY A 141 16.01 2.74 15.80
C GLY A 141 15.11 3.76 15.11
N VAL A 142 15.64 4.49 14.13
CA VAL A 142 14.90 5.49 13.35
C VAL A 142 14.43 4.88 12.03
N ILE A 143 13.13 4.96 11.78
CA ILE A 143 12.50 4.45 10.56
C ILE A 143 12.17 5.62 9.62
N ALA A 144 12.48 5.49 8.34
CA ALA A 144 11.98 6.37 7.30
C ALA A 144 10.77 5.70 6.61
N GLY A 145 9.60 6.31 6.70
CA GLY A 145 8.36 5.83 6.07
C GLY A 145 8.02 6.64 4.82
N ILE A 146 8.16 6.07 3.63
CA ILE A 146 7.84 6.74 2.35
C ILE A 146 6.52 6.20 1.84
N LEU A 147 5.53 7.10 1.64
CA LEU A 147 4.14 6.77 1.39
C LEU A 147 3.73 7.00 -0.07
N PRO A 148 2.86 6.13 -0.63
CA PRO A 148 2.20 6.34 -1.90
C PRO A 148 0.96 7.24 -1.72
N TRP A 149 0.25 7.45 -2.84
CA TRP A 149 -0.93 8.30 -2.90
C TRP A 149 -2.26 7.52 -2.92
N ASN A 150 -2.24 6.22 -3.17
CA ASN A 150 -3.46 5.44 -3.42
C ASN A 150 -4.23 5.01 -2.17
N PHE A 151 -3.54 4.73 -1.07
CA PHE A 151 -4.10 4.55 0.29
C PHE A 151 -3.30 5.41 1.28
N PRO A 152 -3.32 6.74 1.09
CA PRO A 152 -2.37 7.64 1.72
C PRO A 152 -2.52 7.69 3.24
N PHE A 153 -3.73 7.51 3.76
CA PHE A 153 -4.03 7.58 5.18
C PHE A 153 -3.72 6.26 5.91
N PHE A 154 -4.17 5.14 5.34
CA PHE A 154 -3.92 3.82 5.91
C PHE A 154 -2.41 3.50 5.98
N LEU A 155 -1.67 3.83 4.94
CA LEU A 155 -0.24 3.50 4.87
C LEU A 155 0.63 4.30 5.83
N ILE A 156 0.13 5.41 6.41
CA ILE A 156 0.78 6.05 7.56
C ILE A 156 0.77 5.09 8.75
N ALA A 157 -0.40 4.57 9.10
CA ALA A 157 -0.58 3.67 10.24
C ALA A 157 0.14 2.34 10.05
N ARG A 158 0.14 1.79 8.82
CA ARG A 158 0.83 0.54 8.46
C ARG A 158 2.33 0.60 8.74
N LYS A 159 2.95 1.78 8.60
CA LYS A 159 4.37 2.00 8.90
C LYS A 159 4.59 2.47 10.34
N MET A 160 3.77 3.40 10.81
CA MET A 160 3.92 3.98 12.13
C MET A 160 3.54 3.00 13.25
N GLY A 161 2.46 2.26 13.11
CA GLY A 161 1.95 1.37 14.16
C GLY A 161 2.98 0.36 14.66
N PRO A 162 3.53 -0.50 13.79
CA PRO A 162 4.56 -1.46 14.20
C PRO A 162 5.86 -0.75 14.63
N ALA A 163 6.26 0.35 13.98
CA ALA A 163 7.44 1.11 14.39
C ALA A 163 7.33 1.60 15.85
N LEU A 164 6.22 2.26 16.19
CA LEU A 164 6.08 2.85 17.52
C LEU A 164 5.89 1.80 18.62
N VAL A 165 5.06 0.77 18.42
CA VAL A 165 4.82 -0.25 19.45
C VAL A 165 6.08 -1.04 19.78
N THR A 166 6.98 -1.25 18.80
CA THR A 166 8.25 -1.94 18.99
C THR A 166 9.36 -1.05 19.56
N GLY A 167 9.14 0.27 19.68
CA GLY A 167 10.10 1.21 20.30
C GLY A 167 10.98 1.97 19.31
N ASN A 168 10.67 1.93 18.02
CA ASN A 168 11.29 2.77 17.01
C ASN A 168 10.62 4.15 16.97
N THR A 169 11.34 5.14 16.43
CA THR A 169 10.80 6.43 16.01
C THR A 169 10.68 6.47 14.49
N ILE A 170 9.87 7.41 13.95
CA ILE A 170 9.60 7.43 12.52
C ILE A 170 9.61 8.85 11.94
N VAL A 171 10.20 8.98 10.75
CA VAL A 171 10.07 10.15 9.87
C VAL A 171 9.27 9.74 8.65
N VAL A 172 8.11 10.35 8.45
CA VAL A 172 7.20 10.04 7.35
C VAL A 172 7.34 11.07 6.24
N LYS A 173 7.42 10.56 5.01
CA LYS A 173 7.30 11.38 3.79
C LYS A 173 5.99 11.02 3.09
N PRO A 174 4.96 11.87 3.15
CA PRO A 174 3.71 11.66 2.43
C PRO A 174 3.89 11.78 0.91
N SER A 175 2.94 11.25 0.16
CA SER A 175 2.89 11.54 -1.27
C SER A 175 2.59 13.02 -1.52
N SER A 176 3.27 13.61 -2.48
CA SER A 176 3.07 15.03 -2.82
C SER A 176 1.76 15.31 -3.59
N VAL A 177 1.00 14.29 -3.97
CA VAL A 177 -0.33 14.47 -4.59
C VAL A 177 -1.47 14.30 -3.59
N THR A 178 -1.21 13.67 -2.44
CA THR A 178 -2.19 13.45 -1.36
C THR A 178 -1.59 13.75 0.02
N PRO A 179 -1.10 14.98 0.29
CA PRO A 179 -0.43 15.30 1.56
C PRO A 179 -1.39 15.79 2.66
N ILE A 180 -2.65 16.16 2.33
CA ILE A 180 -3.55 16.82 3.27
C ILE A 180 -3.96 15.87 4.40
N ASN A 181 -4.28 14.61 4.08
CA ASN A 181 -4.63 13.59 5.06
C ASN A 181 -3.49 13.35 6.08
N CYS A 182 -2.23 13.34 5.63
CA CYS A 182 -1.06 13.18 6.50
C CYS A 182 -0.88 14.39 7.43
N HIS A 183 -1.20 15.61 6.98
CA HIS A 183 -1.20 16.79 7.83
C HIS A 183 -2.24 16.68 8.94
N ILE A 184 -3.47 16.25 8.61
CA ILE A 184 -4.53 16.00 9.60
C ILE A 184 -4.13 14.86 10.56
N PHE A 185 -3.48 13.82 10.05
CA PHE A 185 -2.94 12.75 10.89
C PHE A 185 -1.91 13.30 11.89
N ALA A 186 -1.02 14.21 11.47
CA ALA A 186 -0.05 14.86 12.36
C ALA A 186 -0.75 15.74 13.43
N GLU A 187 -1.86 16.41 13.11
CA GLU A 187 -2.68 17.12 14.10
C GLU A 187 -3.24 16.17 15.16
N ILE A 188 -3.74 15.00 14.76
CA ILE A 188 -4.25 13.95 15.68
C ILE A 188 -3.10 13.40 16.55
N VAL A 189 -1.93 13.15 15.96
CA VAL A 189 -0.73 12.73 16.71
C VAL A 189 -0.33 13.78 17.74
N HIS A 190 -0.30 15.04 17.36
CA HIS A 190 -0.01 16.15 18.28
C HIS A 190 -1.00 16.20 19.44
N ALA A 191 -2.30 16.10 19.16
CA ALA A 191 -3.35 16.11 20.17
C ALA A 191 -3.30 14.89 21.11
N SER A 192 -2.76 13.74 20.66
CA SER A 192 -2.60 12.53 21.49
C SER A 192 -1.58 12.69 22.63
N GLY A 193 -0.74 13.72 22.56
CA GLY A 193 0.37 13.94 23.49
C GLY A 193 1.55 13.00 23.28
N LEU A 194 1.71 12.42 22.08
CA LEU A 194 2.88 11.62 21.73
C LEU A 194 4.16 12.46 21.94
N PRO A 195 5.22 11.94 22.58
CA PRO A 195 6.43 12.70 22.82
C PRO A 195 7.05 13.28 21.55
N ALA A 196 7.56 14.52 21.65
CA ALA A 196 8.19 15.21 20.52
C ALA A 196 9.33 14.36 19.92
N GLY A 197 9.46 14.38 18.59
CA GLY A 197 10.46 13.62 17.87
C GLY A 197 10.11 12.16 17.57
N VAL A 198 9.16 11.54 18.29
CA VAL A 198 8.78 10.12 18.04
C VAL A 198 8.13 9.93 16.67
N PHE A 199 7.34 10.89 16.22
CA PHE A 199 6.73 10.94 14.90
C PHE A 199 7.03 12.29 14.25
N ASN A 200 7.49 12.27 13.00
CA ASN A 200 7.83 13.47 12.24
C ASN A 200 7.31 13.34 10.80
N VAL A 201 6.98 14.46 10.17
CA VAL A 201 6.53 14.54 8.76
C VAL A 201 7.35 15.55 8.00
N VAL A 202 7.95 15.12 6.90
CA VAL A 202 8.70 15.97 5.97
C VAL A 202 8.06 15.90 4.59
N ASN A 203 7.59 17.03 4.10
CA ASN A 203 7.00 17.18 2.76
C ASN A 203 8.07 17.56 1.73
N GLY A 204 7.84 17.19 0.48
CA GLY A 204 8.70 17.61 -0.64
C GLY A 204 8.79 16.60 -1.78
N PRO A 205 9.58 16.88 -2.82
CA PRO A 205 9.72 16.03 -3.99
C PRO A 205 10.16 14.60 -3.64
N GLY A 206 9.51 13.60 -4.24
CA GLY A 206 9.72 12.18 -3.90
C GLY A 206 11.16 11.73 -4.04
N ALA A 207 11.81 12.06 -5.16
CA ALA A 207 13.18 11.67 -5.40
C ALA A 207 14.17 12.37 -4.45
N GLU A 208 13.96 13.66 -4.16
CA GLU A 208 14.86 14.43 -3.30
C GLU A 208 14.76 13.96 -1.84
N ILE A 209 13.57 14.05 -1.25
CA ILE A 209 13.34 13.69 0.16
C ILE A 209 13.50 12.18 0.37
N GLY A 210 12.99 11.34 -0.57
CA GLY A 210 13.13 9.88 -0.51
C GLY A 210 14.58 9.43 -0.51
N ASN A 211 15.39 9.96 -1.41
CA ASN A 211 16.82 9.63 -1.46
C ASN A 211 17.58 10.18 -0.24
N ALA A 212 17.26 11.41 0.20
CA ALA A 212 17.87 11.98 1.40
C ALA A 212 17.59 11.14 2.66
N LEU A 213 16.34 10.64 2.82
CA LEU A 213 15.98 9.71 3.89
C LEU A 213 16.71 8.37 3.77
N ALA A 214 16.71 7.79 2.55
CA ALA A 214 17.30 6.46 2.31
C ALA A 214 18.82 6.42 2.49
N SER A 215 19.51 7.51 2.15
CA SER A 215 20.97 7.64 2.32
C SER A 215 21.40 8.30 3.62
N HIS A 216 20.45 8.60 4.54
CA HIS A 216 20.80 9.30 5.78
C HIS A 216 21.49 8.34 6.77
N PRO A 217 22.68 8.70 7.33
CA PRO A 217 23.48 7.81 8.18
C PRO A 217 22.84 7.47 9.54
N GLN A 218 21.81 8.21 9.95
CA GLN A 218 21.07 7.95 11.18
C GLN A 218 19.68 7.31 10.95
N VAL A 219 19.38 6.86 9.74
CA VAL A 219 18.19 6.06 9.42
C VAL A 219 18.59 4.59 9.45
N ASP A 220 17.90 3.79 10.25
CA ASP A 220 18.20 2.37 10.44
C ASP A 220 17.38 1.46 9.49
N MET A 221 16.21 1.93 9.05
CA MET A 221 15.37 1.24 8.09
C MET A 221 14.57 2.22 7.23
N VAL A 222 14.45 1.89 5.94
CA VAL A 222 13.50 2.57 5.02
C VAL A 222 12.37 1.62 4.69
N SER A 223 11.14 2.02 5.03
CA SER A 223 9.91 1.35 4.60
C SER A 223 9.27 2.18 3.50
N LEU A 224 9.31 1.67 2.27
CA LEU A 224 8.70 2.31 1.10
C LEU A 224 7.49 1.51 0.63
N THR A 225 6.40 2.19 0.29
CA THR A 225 5.35 1.67 -0.60
C THR A 225 5.29 2.56 -1.84
N GLY A 226 5.43 1.97 -3.04
CA GLY A 226 5.49 2.75 -4.27
C GLY A 226 5.74 1.91 -5.53
N SER A 227 6.24 2.53 -6.59
CA SER A 227 6.57 1.84 -7.84
C SER A 227 7.88 1.04 -7.72
N VAL A 228 8.07 0.03 -8.60
CA VAL A 228 9.33 -0.72 -8.71
C VAL A 228 10.52 0.22 -8.94
N GLU A 229 10.36 1.25 -9.74
CA GLU A 229 11.42 2.23 -9.99
C GLU A 229 11.79 3.02 -8.73
N ALA A 230 10.79 3.44 -7.94
CA ALA A 230 11.05 4.11 -6.65
C ALA A 230 11.75 3.16 -5.65
N GLY A 231 11.35 1.88 -5.64
CA GLY A 231 12.01 0.85 -4.82
C GLY A 231 13.47 0.66 -5.19
N ARG A 232 13.79 0.61 -6.49
CA ARG A 232 15.15 0.52 -6.98
C ARG A 232 16.01 1.70 -6.53
N GLN A 233 15.50 2.94 -6.69
CA GLN A 233 16.21 4.16 -6.28
C GLN A 233 16.46 4.19 -4.77
N VAL A 234 15.48 3.77 -3.96
CA VAL A 234 15.63 3.65 -2.50
C VAL A 234 16.70 2.62 -2.13
N MET A 235 16.72 1.45 -2.79
CA MET A 235 17.76 0.43 -2.55
C MET A 235 19.16 0.97 -2.88
N GLU A 236 19.31 1.65 -4.02
CA GLU A 236 20.58 2.27 -4.42
C GLU A 236 21.06 3.30 -3.39
N ALA A 237 20.16 4.16 -2.90
CA ALA A 237 20.49 5.17 -1.89
C ALA A 237 20.81 4.52 -0.53
N ALA A 238 20.04 3.53 -0.09
CA ALA A 238 20.21 2.81 1.18
C ALA A 238 21.54 2.01 1.24
N ALA A 239 22.02 1.55 0.10
CA ALA A 239 23.30 0.81 0.01
C ALA A 239 24.48 1.61 0.57
N THR A 240 24.44 2.94 0.53
CA THR A 240 25.51 3.82 1.05
C THR A 240 25.81 3.55 2.53
N ASN A 241 24.80 3.26 3.35
CA ASN A 241 24.95 3.02 4.79
C ASN A 241 24.57 1.60 5.21
N ILE A 242 24.29 0.70 4.24
CA ILE A 242 23.79 -0.66 4.49
C ILE A 242 22.46 -0.61 5.29
N THR A 243 21.66 0.43 5.04
CA THR A 243 20.37 0.64 5.70
C THR A 243 19.38 -0.47 5.30
N LYS A 244 18.69 -1.07 6.29
CA LYS A 244 17.64 -2.06 6.03
C LYS A 244 16.55 -1.44 5.16
N VAL A 245 16.01 -2.22 4.21
CA VAL A 245 14.86 -1.81 3.40
C VAL A 245 13.71 -2.79 3.57
N SER A 246 12.47 -2.28 3.61
CA SER A 246 11.22 -3.01 3.45
C SER A 246 10.43 -2.32 2.35
N LEU A 247 10.19 -3.04 1.28
CA LEU A 247 9.66 -2.50 0.02
C LEU A 247 8.36 -3.21 -0.34
N GLU A 248 7.29 -2.45 -0.44
CA GLU A 248 5.99 -2.87 -0.97
C GLU A 248 5.80 -2.15 -2.31
N LEU A 249 5.83 -2.91 -3.41
CA LEU A 249 5.90 -2.35 -4.75
C LEU A 249 4.69 -2.78 -5.59
N GLY A 250 4.74 -2.49 -6.89
CA GLY A 250 3.65 -2.78 -7.81
C GLY A 250 3.33 -4.26 -7.97
N GLY A 251 2.21 -4.55 -8.61
CA GLY A 251 1.72 -5.89 -8.86
C GLY A 251 1.15 -6.08 -10.26
N LYS A 252 0.99 -7.34 -10.67
CA LYS A 252 0.28 -7.77 -11.89
C LYS A 252 -0.51 -9.02 -11.58
N ALA A 253 -1.41 -8.92 -10.60
CA ALA A 253 -2.11 -10.05 -10.01
C ALA A 253 -2.96 -10.82 -11.04
N PRO A 254 -2.76 -12.14 -11.19
CA PRO A 254 -3.65 -12.99 -11.97
C PRO A 254 -4.90 -13.34 -11.17
N ALA A 255 -6.07 -13.24 -11.81
CA ALA A 255 -7.32 -13.82 -11.35
C ALA A 255 -7.61 -15.05 -12.23
N ILE A 256 -7.62 -16.24 -11.62
CA ILE A 256 -7.73 -17.53 -12.31
C ILE A 256 -9.11 -18.11 -12.09
N VAL A 257 -9.89 -18.26 -13.17
CA VAL A 257 -11.26 -18.80 -13.14
C VAL A 257 -11.23 -20.22 -13.70
N LEU A 258 -11.29 -21.23 -12.83
CA LEU A 258 -11.26 -22.64 -13.19
C LEU A 258 -12.61 -23.09 -13.77
N LYS A 259 -12.62 -24.26 -14.43
CA LYS A 259 -13.79 -24.77 -15.18
C LYS A 259 -15.06 -24.99 -14.35
N ASP A 260 -14.91 -25.16 -13.03
CA ASP A 260 -15.98 -25.43 -12.07
C ASP A 260 -16.31 -24.20 -11.19
N ALA A 261 -15.73 -23.02 -11.50
CA ALA A 261 -15.95 -21.81 -10.75
C ALA A 261 -17.42 -21.36 -10.77
N ASP A 262 -17.87 -20.82 -9.63
CA ASP A 262 -19.07 -20.00 -9.59
C ASP A 262 -18.79 -18.70 -10.35
N LEU A 263 -19.35 -18.58 -11.56
CA LEU A 263 -19.10 -17.44 -12.43
C LEU A 263 -19.65 -16.12 -11.88
N ASP A 264 -20.78 -16.15 -11.18
CA ASP A 264 -21.37 -14.93 -10.62
C ASP A 264 -20.50 -14.38 -9.48
N LEU A 265 -20.01 -15.28 -8.63
CA LEU A 265 -19.04 -14.94 -7.59
C LEU A 265 -17.72 -14.42 -8.20
N ALA A 266 -17.18 -15.11 -9.21
CA ALA A 266 -15.94 -14.74 -9.86
C ALA A 266 -16.03 -13.35 -10.51
N VAL A 267 -17.07 -13.11 -11.30
CA VAL A 267 -17.31 -11.81 -11.97
C VAL A 267 -17.46 -10.69 -10.95
N LYS A 268 -18.29 -10.89 -9.92
CA LYS A 268 -18.50 -9.91 -8.84
C LYS A 268 -17.20 -9.56 -8.14
N SER A 269 -16.42 -10.56 -7.73
CA SER A 269 -15.19 -10.35 -6.97
C SER A 269 -14.07 -9.72 -7.81
N ILE A 270 -13.91 -10.16 -9.06
CA ILE A 270 -12.92 -9.61 -10.00
C ILE A 270 -13.28 -8.17 -10.35
N LEU A 271 -14.55 -7.87 -10.62
CA LEU A 271 -15.01 -6.51 -10.88
C LEU A 271 -14.72 -5.60 -9.68
N ALA A 272 -15.15 -5.99 -8.47
CA ALA A 272 -14.92 -5.21 -7.25
C ALA A 272 -13.44 -4.94 -7.01
N SER A 273 -12.59 -5.96 -7.24
CA SER A 273 -11.14 -5.85 -7.17
C SER A 273 -10.59 -4.86 -8.21
N ARG A 274 -11.09 -4.89 -9.47
CA ARG A 274 -10.54 -4.05 -10.56
C ARG A 274 -11.02 -2.61 -10.55
N VAL A 275 -12.27 -2.35 -10.14
CA VAL A 275 -12.84 -0.98 -10.14
C VAL A 275 -12.61 -0.24 -8.83
N GLY A 276 -12.32 -0.94 -7.75
CA GLY A 276 -11.96 -0.34 -6.47
C GLY A 276 -10.85 0.69 -6.66
N ASN A 277 -11.01 1.88 -6.10
CA ASN A 277 -10.11 3.02 -6.30
C ASN A 277 -9.70 3.26 -7.77
N THR A 278 -10.62 2.99 -8.70
CA THR A 278 -10.40 3.13 -10.16
C THR A 278 -9.25 2.25 -10.67
N GLY A 279 -9.04 1.07 -10.05
CA GLY A 279 -7.96 0.15 -10.37
C GLY A 279 -6.57 0.59 -9.89
N GLN A 280 -6.48 1.59 -9.04
CA GLN A 280 -5.23 2.14 -8.51
C GLN A 280 -4.84 1.46 -7.19
N ILE A 281 -4.80 0.12 -7.20
CA ILE A 281 -4.49 -0.73 -6.04
C ILE A 281 -3.45 -1.78 -6.45
N CYS A 282 -2.38 -1.90 -5.67
CA CYS A 282 -1.25 -2.79 -6.00
C CYS A 282 -1.62 -4.28 -5.99
N ASN A 283 -2.58 -4.69 -5.16
CA ASN A 283 -3.00 -6.09 -5.00
C ASN A 283 -4.23 -6.47 -5.83
N CYS A 284 -4.87 -5.54 -6.56
CA CYS A 284 -6.08 -5.84 -7.33
C CYS A 284 -5.81 -6.72 -8.56
N ALA A 285 -6.85 -7.42 -9.04
CA ALA A 285 -6.79 -8.22 -10.26
C ALA A 285 -6.37 -7.38 -11.47
N GLU A 286 -5.23 -7.69 -12.07
CA GLU A 286 -4.60 -6.95 -13.19
C GLU A 286 -4.68 -7.72 -14.51
N ARG A 287 -4.92 -9.02 -14.48
CA ARG A 287 -5.09 -9.90 -15.63
C ARG A 287 -5.95 -11.10 -15.23
N VAL A 288 -6.85 -11.48 -16.12
CA VAL A 288 -7.74 -12.62 -15.91
C VAL A 288 -7.36 -13.77 -16.82
N TYR A 289 -7.31 -14.96 -16.25
CA TYR A 289 -7.24 -16.23 -16.98
C TYR A 289 -8.52 -16.99 -16.73
N VAL A 290 -9.30 -17.24 -17.78
CA VAL A 290 -10.56 -18.00 -17.71
C VAL A 290 -10.43 -19.32 -18.46
N HIS A 291 -10.91 -20.42 -17.88
CA HIS A 291 -10.93 -21.71 -18.57
C HIS A 291 -11.73 -21.58 -19.87
N SER A 292 -11.21 -22.13 -20.97
CA SER A 292 -11.78 -21.96 -22.32
C SER A 292 -13.28 -22.31 -22.42
N SER A 293 -13.73 -23.31 -21.66
CA SER A 293 -15.15 -23.71 -21.61
C SER A 293 -16.08 -22.67 -20.99
N LEU A 294 -15.56 -21.68 -20.29
CA LEU A 294 -16.31 -20.62 -19.63
C LEU A 294 -16.13 -19.25 -20.31
N LYS A 295 -15.29 -19.17 -21.36
CA LYS A 295 -14.89 -17.91 -22.01
C LYS A 295 -16.09 -17.02 -22.33
N ASP A 296 -17.01 -17.53 -23.14
CA ASP A 296 -18.11 -16.70 -23.67
C ASP A 296 -19.05 -16.23 -22.56
N ALA A 297 -19.43 -17.12 -21.64
CA ALA A 297 -20.27 -16.79 -20.49
C ALA A 297 -19.60 -15.79 -19.54
N PHE A 298 -18.28 -15.91 -19.32
CA PHE A 298 -17.52 -14.97 -18.50
C PHE A 298 -17.46 -13.59 -19.16
N ILE A 299 -17.13 -13.53 -20.47
CA ILE A 299 -17.04 -12.27 -21.22
C ILE A 299 -18.40 -11.57 -21.26
N GLU A 300 -19.49 -12.27 -21.50
CA GLU A 300 -20.83 -11.71 -21.49
C GLU A 300 -21.15 -11.06 -20.14
N LYS A 301 -21.00 -11.82 -19.04
CA LYS A 301 -21.26 -11.33 -17.68
C LYS A 301 -20.35 -10.17 -17.29
N MET A 302 -19.04 -10.27 -17.56
CA MET A 302 -18.06 -9.23 -17.23
C MET A 302 -18.30 -7.96 -18.07
N THR A 303 -18.69 -8.08 -19.33
CA THR A 303 -19.05 -6.94 -20.17
C THR A 303 -20.26 -6.19 -19.61
N ALA A 304 -21.30 -6.93 -19.22
CA ALA A 304 -22.49 -6.33 -18.60
C ALA A 304 -22.11 -5.62 -17.27
N ALA A 305 -21.28 -6.28 -16.45
CA ALA A 305 -20.82 -5.75 -15.18
C ALA A 305 -19.97 -4.49 -15.36
N MET A 306 -18.98 -4.47 -16.27
CA MET A 306 -18.14 -3.31 -16.57
C MET A 306 -18.95 -2.12 -17.11
N LYS A 307 -19.91 -2.37 -18.01
CA LYS A 307 -20.81 -1.32 -18.53
C LYS A 307 -21.75 -0.76 -17.47
N GLY A 308 -22.04 -1.54 -16.43
CA GLY A 308 -22.88 -1.15 -15.30
C GLY A 308 -22.16 -0.32 -14.24
N VAL A 309 -20.83 -0.18 -14.29
CA VAL A 309 -20.07 0.59 -13.33
C VAL A 309 -20.40 2.08 -13.42
N ARG A 310 -20.86 2.64 -12.31
CA ARG A 310 -21.15 4.07 -12.20
C ARG A 310 -19.89 4.80 -11.73
N TYR A 311 -19.50 5.83 -12.46
CA TYR A 311 -18.33 6.63 -12.14
C TYR A 311 -18.62 8.12 -12.28
N GLY A 312 -17.92 8.94 -11.53
CA GLY A 312 -18.11 10.39 -11.52
C GLY A 312 -17.39 11.09 -10.38
N ASN A 313 -17.74 12.36 -10.13
CA ASN A 313 -17.19 13.13 -9.02
C ASN A 313 -17.70 12.58 -7.67
N PRO A 314 -16.84 11.98 -6.83
CA PRO A 314 -17.30 11.38 -5.58
C PRO A 314 -17.78 12.41 -4.54
N ALA A 315 -17.33 13.67 -4.64
CA ALA A 315 -17.77 14.71 -3.70
C ALA A 315 -19.25 15.08 -3.90
N GLU A 316 -19.76 14.97 -5.13
CA GLU A 316 -21.13 15.30 -5.51
C GLU A 316 -22.11 14.12 -5.38
N ALA A 317 -21.59 12.91 -5.17
CA ALA A 317 -22.38 11.69 -5.11
C ALA A 317 -22.75 11.32 -3.68
N GLU A 318 -23.91 10.70 -3.50
CA GLU A 318 -24.29 10.06 -2.23
C GLU A 318 -23.45 8.78 -2.02
N PRO A 319 -23.24 8.36 -0.76
CA PRO A 319 -22.63 7.06 -0.48
C PRO A 319 -23.34 5.91 -1.22
N GLY A 320 -22.59 4.98 -1.79
CA GLY A 320 -23.11 3.86 -2.59
C GLY A 320 -23.60 4.23 -3.99
N ALA A 321 -23.52 5.50 -4.39
CA ALA A 321 -23.97 5.92 -5.72
C ALA A 321 -22.94 5.64 -6.82
N LEU A 322 -21.65 5.55 -6.48
CA LEU A 322 -20.56 5.33 -7.42
C LEU A 322 -19.68 4.15 -6.99
N GLU A 323 -19.20 3.39 -7.97
CA GLU A 323 -18.17 2.36 -7.81
C GLU A 323 -16.75 2.91 -8.08
N MET A 324 -16.64 3.97 -8.90
CA MET A 324 -15.35 4.56 -9.30
C MET A 324 -15.37 6.09 -9.23
N GLY A 325 -14.21 6.64 -8.85
CA GLY A 325 -13.86 8.03 -9.01
C GLY A 325 -12.90 8.26 -10.20
N PRO A 326 -12.14 9.38 -10.20
CA PRO A 326 -11.12 9.65 -11.21
C PRO A 326 -9.84 8.85 -10.97
N LEU A 327 -8.96 8.82 -11.96
CA LEU A 327 -7.52 8.56 -11.77
C LEU A 327 -6.90 9.76 -11.05
N ILE A 328 -5.72 9.55 -10.44
CA ILE A 328 -5.12 10.56 -9.56
C ILE A 328 -4.64 11.82 -10.29
N GLU A 329 -4.22 11.71 -11.55
CA GLU A 329 -3.64 12.81 -12.29
C GLU A 329 -3.67 12.57 -13.81
N GLU A 330 -3.49 13.62 -14.60
CA GLU A 330 -3.57 13.55 -16.07
C GLU A 330 -2.55 12.56 -16.67
N ARG A 331 -1.33 12.48 -16.12
CA ARG A 331 -0.33 11.54 -16.64
C ARG A 331 -0.77 10.08 -16.47
N ALA A 332 -1.57 9.77 -15.43
CA ALA A 332 -2.14 8.43 -15.23
C ALA A 332 -3.17 8.12 -16.32
N VAL A 333 -4.05 9.08 -16.66
CA VAL A 333 -5.01 8.94 -17.76
C VAL A 333 -4.30 8.65 -19.09
N LYS A 334 -3.26 9.41 -19.42
CA LYS A 334 -2.46 9.21 -20.64
C LYS A 334 -1.79 7.84 -20.67
N ALA A 335 -1.15 7.45 -19.57
CA ALA A 335 -0.46 6.16 -19.47
C ALA A 335 -1.42 4.96 -19.61
N VAL A 336 -2.62 5.04 -19.04
CA VAL A 336 -3.64 4.00 -19.17
C VAL A 336 -4.16 3.93 -20.61
N ALA A 337 -4.45 5.08 -21.22
CA ALA A 337 -4.90 5.15 -22.62
C ALA A 337 -3.87 4.55 -23.59
N GLU A 338 -2.60 4.93 -23.45
CA GLU A 338 -1.50 4.42 -24.27
C GLU A 338 -1.33 2.89 -24.14
N LYS A 339 -1.52 2.34 -22.94
CA LYS A 339 -1.48 0.88 -22.72
C LYS A 339 -2.63 0.16 -23.40
N VAL A 340 -3.85 0.72 -23.35
CA VAL A 340 -5.02 0.16 -24.04
C VAL A 340 -4.81 0.21 -25.57
N GLU A 341 -4.38 1.34 -26.11
CA GLU A 341 -4.11 1.49 -27.54
C GLU A 341 -3.02 0.50 -28.01
N ARG A 342 -1.96 0.34 -27.22
CA ARG A 342 -0.89 -0.61 -27.52
C ARG A 342 -1.40 -2.04 -27.51
N ALA A 343 -2.24 -2.42 -26.54
CA ALA A 343 -2.83 -3.75 -26.48
C ALA A 343 -3.69 -4.05 -27.72
N VAL A 344 -4.52 -3.09 -28.15
CA VAL A 344 -5.33 -3.23 -29.38
C VAL A 344 -4.43 -3.38 -30.61
N LYS A 345 -3.35 -2.59 -30.73
CA LYS A 345 -2.35 -2.74 -31.81
C LYS A 345 -1.63 -4.10 -31.78
N GLN A 346 -1.48 -4.69 -30.60
CA GLN A 346 -0.88 -6.02 -30.42
C GLN A 346 -1.89 -7.16 -30.70
N GLY A 347 -3.15 -6.88 -30.96
CA GLY A 347 -4.17 -7.85 -31.35
C GLY A 347 -5.28 -8.09 -30.33
N ALA A 348 -5.27 -7.41 -29.18
CA ALA A 348 -6.37 -7.49 -28.22
C ALA A 348 -7.66 -6.88 -28.78
N THR A 349 -8.80 -7.48 -28.45
CA THR A 349 -10.14 -6.98 -28.79
C THR A 349 -10.65 -6.08 -27.67
N LEU A 350 -10.92 -4.80 -27.99
CA LEU A 350 -11.57 -3.87 -27.06
C LEU A 350 -13.09 -4.15 -27.04
N VAL A 351 -13.60 -4.60 -25.90
CA VAL A 351 -15.03 -4.95 -25.74
C VAL A 351 -15.85 -3.75 -25.23
N CYS A 352 -15.31 -2.96 -24.31
CA CYS A 352 -15.93 -1.73 -23.82
C CYS A 352 -14.89 -0.79 -23.22
N GLY A 353 -15.25 0.50 -23.06
CA GLY A 353 -14.38 1.53 -22.50
C GLY A 353 -13.22 1.91 -23.40
N GLY A 354 -12.04 2.00 -22.82
CA GLY A 354 -10.76 2.21 -23.54
C GLY A 354 -10.36 3.66 -23.74
N LYS A 355 -11.08 4.62 -23.18
CA LYS A 355 -10.81 6.05 -23.38
C LYS A 355 -11.05 6.88 -22.12
N ARG A 356 -10.47 8.09 -22.09
CA ARG A 356 -10.83 9.13 -21.14
C ARG A 356 -12.33 9.46 -21.32
N ALA A 357 -13.04 9.62 -20.21
CA ALA A 357 -14.40 10.12 -20.24
C ALA A 357 -14.43 11.62 -20.63
N ASP A 358 -15.54 12.05 -21.24
CA ASP A 358 -15.72 13.44 -21.62
C ASP A 358 -15.87 14.34 -20.38
N GLY A 359 -15.40 15.58 -20.48
CA GLY A 359 -15.54 16.59 -19.43
C GLY A 359 -14.28 16.85 -18.61
N LYS A 360 -14.45 17.60 -17.50
CA LYS A 360 -13.39 17.98 -16.57
C LYS A 360 -13.13 16.82 -15.59
N GLY A 361 -11.90 16.72 -15.11
CA GLY A 361 -11.44 15.65 -14.22
C GLY A 361 -10.72 14.50 -14.94
N TYR A 362 -10.03 13.67 -14.18
CA TYR A 362 -9.17 12.63 -14.72
C TYR A 362 -9.90 11.28 -14.82
N PHE A 363 -11.13 11.28 -15.35
CA PHE A 363 -11.96 10.09 -15.47
C PHE A 363 -11.56 9.22 -16.65
N PHE A 364 -11.57 7.89 -16.44
CA PHE A 364 -11.32 6.89 -17.46
C PHE A 364 -12.40 5.83 -17.43
N GLU A 365 -12.90 5.41 -18.60
CA GLU A 365 -14.00 4.44 -18.69
C GLU A 365 -13.56 3.05 -18.22
N PRO A 366 -14.42 2.30 -17.48
CA PRO A 366 -14.19 0.89 -17.19
C PRO A 366 -13.97 0.10 -18.48
N THR A 367 -12.83 -0.59 -18.57
CA THR A 367 -12.32 -1.13 -19.82
C THR A 367 -12.12 -2.62 -19.75
N LEU A 368 -12.68 -3.36 -20.73
CA LEU A 368 -12.50 -4.80 -20.90
C LEU A 368 -11.80 -5.08 -22.22
N LEU A 369 -10.70 -5.83 -22.15
CA LEU A 369 -9.96 -6.36 -23.30
C LEU A 369 -10.06 -7.88 -23.32
N THR A 370 -10.26 -8.46 -24.50
CA THR A 370 -10.28 -9.92 -24.72
C THR A 370 -9.26 -10.31 -25.78
N ASP A 371 -9.12 -11.61 -26.00
CA ASP A 371 -8.16 -12.17 -26.95
C ASP A 371 -6.72 -11.72 -26.67
N THR A 372 -6.42 -11.55 -25.39
CA THR A 372 -5.07 -11.22 -24.92
C THR A 372 -4.24 -12.47 -24.67
N ASP A 373 -2.92 -12.33 -24.77
CA ASP A 373 -1.96 -13.37 -24.42
C ASP A 373 -0.72 -12.77 -23.73
N ASN A 374 0.09 -13.63 -23.11
CA ASN A 374 1.27 -13.19 -22.34
C ASN A 374 2.37 -12.53 -23.17
N SER A 375 2.30 -12.51 -24.49
CA SER A 375 3.26 -11.75 -25.32
C SER A 375 2.95 -10.26 -25.29
N MET A 376 1.70 -9.87 -25.02
CA MET A 376 1.23 -8.50 -25.02
C MET A 376 1.70 -7.75 -23.78
N ASP A 377 2.04 -6.47 -23.93
CA ASP A 377 2.52 -5.62 -22.83
C ASP A 377 1.47 -5.44 -21.73
N ILE A 378 0.18 -5.39 -22.11
CA ILE A 378 -0.94 -5.27 -21.16
C ILE A 378 -1.03 -6.46 -20.17
N MET A 379 -0.45 -7.61 -20.50
CA MET A 379 -0.38 -8.77 -19.62
C MET A 379 0.89 -8.81 -18.75
N LYS A 380 1.87 -7.94 -19.03
CA LYS A 380 3.17 -7.90 -18.34
C LYS A 380 3.33 -6.67 -17.45
N GLU A 381 2.97 -5.49 -17.97
CA GLU A 381 3.14 -4.21 -17.29
C GLU A 381 1.95 -3.94 -16.36
N GLU A 382 2.23 -3.46 -15.15
CA GLU A 382 1.19 -2.96 -14.24
C GLU A 382 0.41 -1.81 -14.90
N THR A 383 -0.91 -1.89 -14.90
CA THR A 383 -1.76 -0.86 -15.54
C THR A 383 -2.12 0.27 -14.60
N PHE A 384 -2.43 -0.07 -13.36
CA PHE A 384 -2.84 0.87 -12.30
C PHE A 384 -3.99 1.80 -12.72
N GLY A 385 -5.00 1.21 -13.36
CA GLY A 385 -6.20 1.86 -13.91
C GLY A 385 -7.33 0.85 -14.15
N PRO A 386 -8.54 1.28 -14.52
CA PRO A 386 -9.74 0.44 -14.59
C PRO A 386 -9.80 -0.43 -15.86
N VAL A 387 -8.73 -1.15 -16.16
CA VAL A 387 -8.58 -1.97 -17.38
C VAL A 387 -8.38 -3.43 -16.99
N LEU A 388 -9.17 -4.32 -17.57
CA LEU A 388 -9.14 -5.76 -17.30
C LEU A 388 -8.89 -6.55 -18.60
N PRO A 389 -7.66 -7.03 -18.85
CA PRO A 389 -7.37 -7.95 -19.94
C PRO A 389 -7.71 -9.39 -19.55
N VAL A 390 -8.28 -10.15 -20.51
CA VAL A 390 -8.75 -11.53 -20.33
C VAL A 390 -8.10 -12.44 -21.37
N ALA A 391 -7.42 -13.48 -20.88
CA ALA A 391 -6.86 -14.57 -21.65
C ALA A 391 -7.54 -15.90 -21.28
N THR A 392 -7.36 -16.94 -22.11
CA THR A 392 -7.93 -18.28 -21.88
C THR A 392 -6.85 -19.31 -21.61
N PHE A 393 -7.24 -20.41 -20.98
CA PHE A 393 -6.41 -21.60 -20.77
C PHE A 393 -7.27 -22.87 -20.78
N ASP A 394 -6.62 -24.03 -20.95
CA ASP A 394 -7.29 -25.33 -21.01
C ASP A 394 -6.91 -26.29 -19.88
N THR A 395 -5.71 -26.13 -19.29
CA THR A 395 -5.22 -27.02 -18.23
C THR A 395 -4.65 -26.25 -17.03
N LEU A 396 -4.65 -26.89 -15.85
CA LEU A 396 -4.11 -26.29 -14.63
C LEU A 396 -2.61 -25.93 -14.78
N ASP A 397 -1.81 -26.81 -15.38
CA ASP A 397 -0.39 -26.54 -15.55
C ASP A 397 -0.13 -25.39 -16.52
N GLN A 398 -0.97 -25.25 -17.56
CA GLN A 398 -0.91 -24.11 -18.46
C GLN A 398 -1.19 -22.80 -17.74
N VAL A 399 -2.28 -22.71 -16.95
CA VAL A 399 -2.60 -21.46 -16.25
C VAL A 399 -1.59 -21.11 -15.17
N ILE A 400 -1.02 -22.11 -14.49
CA ILE A 400 0.06 -21.90 -13.54
C ILE A 400 1.28 -21.30 -14.23
N ALA A 401 1.66 -21.82 -15.39
CA ALA A 401 2.76 -21.29 -16.18
C ALA A 401 2.50 -19.85 -16.63
N LEU A 402 1.31 -19.58 -17.18
CA LEU A 402 0.89 -18.24 -17.63
C LEU A 402 0.84 -17.23 -16.45
N ALA A 403 0.29 -17.65 -15.33
CA ALA A 403 0.23 -16.79 -14.13
C ALA A 403 1.62 -16.44 -13.61
N ASN A 404 2.53 -17.41 -13.57
CA ASN A 404 3.90 -17.23 -13.06
C ASN A 404 4.83 -16.49 -14.02
N ASP A 405 4.47 -16.38 -15.30
CA ASP A 405 5.18 -15.60 -16.32
C ASP A 405 4.95 -14.09 -16.11
N SER A 406 5.56 -13.60 -15.06
CA SER A 406 5.51 -12.19 -14.63
C SER A 406 6.72 -11.86 -13.77
N GLU A 407 7.22 -10.64 -13.90
CA GLU A 407 8.25 -10.09 -13.01
C GLU A 407 7.69 -9.75 -11.62
N PHE A 408 6.37 -9.67 -11.48
CA PHE A 408 5.64 -9.37 -10.25
C PHE A 408 5.24 -10.65 -9.51
N GLY A 409 4.99 -10.51 -8.21
CA GLY A 409 4.58 -11.61 -7.36
C GLY A 409 3.91 -11.13 -6.06
N LEU A 410 3.03 -10.08 -6.12
CA LEU A 410 2.35 -9.60 -4.94
C LEU A 410 1.16 -10.51 -4.59
N THR A 411 0.08 -10.46 -5.35
CA THR A 411 -1.13 -11.24 -5.07
C THR A 411 -1.59 -12.05 -6.28
N SER A 412 -2.46 -13.02 -6.01
CA SER A 412 -3.19 -13.82 -6.99
C SER A 412 -4.56 -14.18 -6.46
N SER A 413 -5.52 -14.51 -7.33
CA SER A 413 -6.81 -15.07 -6.92
C SER A 413 -7.19 -16.29 -7.76
N VAL A 414 -7.91 -17.25 -7.13
CA VAL A 414 -8.35 -18.49 -7.74
C VAL A 414 -9.83 -18.71 -7.43
N TYR A 415 -10.62 -18.96 -8.45
CA TYR A 415 -12.05 -19.23 -8.34
C TYR A 415 -12.34 -20.68 -8.75
N THR A 416 -12.82 -21.49 -7.82
CA THR A 416 -13.14 -22.92 -8.01
C THR A 416 -13.97 -23.44 -6.85
N THR A 417 -14.77 -24.46 -7.10
CA THR A 417 -15.46 -25.24 -6.07
C THR A 417 -14.68 -26.51 -5.67
N ASN A 418 -13.57 -26.82 -6.38
CA ASN A 418 -12.75 -28.00 -6.14
C ASN A 418 -11.56 -27.67 -5.24
N LEU A 419 -11.63 -28.09 -3.98
CA LEU A 419 -10.58 -27.87 -2.99
C LEU A 419 -9.21 -28.42 -3.42
N ASN A 420 -9.16 -29.58 -4.08
CA ASN A 420 -7.91 -30.18 -4.53
C ASN A 420 -7.25 -29.31 -5.63
N GLU A 421 -8.02 -28.82 -6.59
CA GLU A 421 -7.52 -27.93 -7.63
C GLU A 421 -7.08 -26.58 -7.06
N ALA A 422 -7.83 -26.04 -6.09
CA ALA A 422 -7.43 -24.81 -5.38
C ALA A 422 -6.04 -24.96 -4.76
N PHE A 423 -5.79 -26.03 -3.98
CA PHE A 423 -4.47 -26.29 -3.37
C PHE A 423 -3.40 -26.64 -4.40
N TYR A 424 -3.75 -27.38 -5.46
CA TYR A 424 -2.82 -27.70 -6.53
C TYR A 424 -2.25 -26.45 -7.18
N VAL A 425 -3.13 -25.50 -7.53
CA VAL A 425 -2.76 -24.23 -8.16
C VAL A 425 -1.98 -23.36 -7.15
N THR A 426 -2.54 -23.11 -5.97
CA THR A 426 -1.94 -22.21 -4.96
C THR A 426 -0.51 -22.59 -4.59
N ARG A 427 -0.22 -23.88 -4.41
CA ARG A 427 1.14 -24.35 -4.06
C ARG A 427 2.18 -24.12 -5.16
N ARG A 428 1.76 -23.86 -6.40
CA ARG A 428 2.62 -23.68 -7.56
C ARG A 428 2.69 -22.25 -8.05
N LEU A 429 1.78 -21.39 -7.59
CA LEU A 429 1.84 -19.95 -7.86
C LEU A 429 3.04 -19.31 -7.14
N ARG A 430 3.61 -18.30 -7.76
CA ARG A 430 4.80 -17.54 -7.27
C ARG A 430 4.40 -16.13 -6.84
N PHE A 431 3.48 -16.07 -5.88
CA PHE A 431 2.92 -14.83 -5.31
C PHE A 431 2.95 -14.91 -3.79
N GLY A 432 3.12 -13.76 -3.14
CA GLY A 432 3.12 -13.66 -1.68
C GLY A 432 1.76 -13.99 -1.08
N GLU A 433 0.68 -13.64 -1.78
CA GLU A 433 -0.68 -13.90 -1.32
C GLU A 433 -1.53 -14.59 -2.39
N THR A 434 -2.45 -15.44 -1.97
CA THR A 434 -3.46 -16.05 -2.85
C THR A 434 -4.83 -16.01 -2.18
N TYR A 435 -5.80 -15.43 -2.86
CA TYR A 435 -7.20 -15.35 -2.44
C TYR A 435 -8.03 -16.42 -3.14
N ILE A 436 -8.84 -17.15 -2.41
CA ILE A 436 -9.71 -18.21 -2.99
C ILE A 436 -11.15 -17.76 -2.85
N ASN A 437 -11.87 -17.69 -3.98
CA ASN A 437 -13.29 -17.34 -4.07
C ASN A 437 -13.66 -16.01 -3.40
N ARG A 438 -12.78 -15.00 -3.49
CA ARG A 438 -13.03 -13.65 -3.00
C ARG A 438 -12.17 -12.61 -3.72
N GLU A 439 -12.46 -11.34 -3.47
CA GLU A 439 -11.68 -10.19 -3.93
C GLU A 439 -10.31 -10.09 -3.23
N ASN A 440 -9.40 -9.34 -3.83
CA ASN A 440 -8.04 -9.14 -3.33
C ASN A 440 -7.98 -8.01 -2.28
N PHE A 441 -8.49 -8.25 -1.08
CA PHE A 441 -8.36 -7.31 0.03
C PHE A 441 -7.80 -8.03 1.25
N GLU A 442 -6.60 -7.63 1.68
CA GLU A 442 -5.86 -8.27 2.75
C GLU A 442 -6.47 -8.02 4.14
N ALA A 443 -6.19 -8.91 5.07
CA ALA A 443 -6.54 -8.78 6.47
C ALA A 443 -5.31 -8.36 7.28
N MET A 444 -5.48 -7.45 8.24
CA MET A 444 -4.38 -6.94 9.08
C MET A 444 -3.64 -8.02 9.88
N GLN A 445 -4.22 -9.19 10.07
CA GLN A 445 -3.62 -10.34 10.75
C GLN A 445 -2.79 -11.22 9.80
N GLY A 446 -2.91 -11.01 8.49
CA GLY A 446 -2.15 -11.73 7.48
C GLY A 446 -0.69 -11.31 7.42
N PHE A 447 -0.07 -11.57 6.29
CA PHE A 447 1.25 -11.06 5.97
C PHE A 447 1.24 -10.58 4.53
N HIS A 448 1.21 -9.27 4.34
CA HIS A 448 1.25 -8.63 3.03
C HIS A 448 2.71 -8.52 2.58
N ALA A 449 3.09 -9.36 1.63
CA ALA A 449 4.48 -9.46 1.19
C ALA A 449 4.58 -9.72 -0.32
N GLY A 450 5.33 -8.89 -1.00
CA GLY A 450 5.63 -9.06 -2.42
C GLY A 450 6.81 -10.00 -2.66
N TRP A 451 6.65 -10.94 -3.60
CA TRP A 451 7.74 -11.73 -4.14
C TRP A 451 8.27 -11.09 -5.43
N LYS A 452 9.42 -11.53 -5.92
CA LYS A 452 10.06 -11.03 -7.14
C LYS A 452 10.23 -9.49 -7.08
N LYS A 453 9.82 -8.75 -8.12
CA LYS A 453 9.88 -7.27 -8.16
C LYS A 453 8.75 -6.57 -7.39
N SER A 454 7.84 -7.32 -6.78
CA SER A 454 6.76 -6.72 -5.97
C SER A 454 7.19 -6.35 -4.57
N GLY A 455 8.35 -6.79 -4.06
CA GLY A 455 8.80 -6.33 -2.76
C GLY A 455 9.97 -7.09 -2.16
N ILE A 456 10.39 -6.58 -1.00
CA ILE A 456 11.36 -7.17 -0.08
C ILE A 456 10.86 -6.92 1.33
N GLY A 457 10.80 -7.95 2.19
CA GLY A 457 10.14 -7.87 3.48
C GLY A 457 8.62 -7.98 3.32
N GLY A 458 7.88 -7.29 4.16
CA GLY A 458 6.43 -7.26 4.13
C GLY A 458 5.84 -6.47 5.29
N ALA A 459 4.51 -6.40 5.31
CA ALA A 459 3.75 -5.69 6.32
C ALA A 459 2.68 -6.61 6.94
N ASP A 460 2.04 -6.14 7.98
CA ASP A 460 0.93 -6.78 8.68
C ASP A 460 1.29 -8.03 9.49
N GLY A 461 0.40 -8.42 10.37
CA GLY A 461 0.56 -9.58 11.21
C GLY A 461 1.83 -9.58 12.07
N LYS A 462 2.22 -10.77 12.51
CA LYS A 462 3.43 -10.98 13.28
C LYS A 462 4.70 -10.71 12.46
N HIS A 463 4.72 -11.21 11.23
CA HIS A 463 5.92 -11.11 10.38
C HIS A 463 6.20 -9.66 9.96
N GLY A 464 5.14 -8.85 9.68
CA GLY A 464 5.31 -7.42 9.41
C GLY A 464 5.79 -6.63 10.63
N LEU A 465 5.35 -7.00 11.84
CA LEU A 465 5.86 -6.42 13.07
C LEU A 465 7.36 -6.73 13.26
N GLU A 466 7.77 -7.96 12.98
CA GLU A 466 9.15 -8.43 13.13
C GLU A 466 10.13 -7.71 12.19
N GLU A 467 9.67 -7.12 11.08
CA GLU A 467 10.50 -6.28 10.21
C GLU A 467 11.10 -5.07 10.94
N TYR A 468 10.43 -4.56 11.98
CA TYR A 468 10.85 -3.40 12.78
C TYR A 468 11.75 -3.76 13.97
N LEU A 469 12.12 -5.04 14.06
CA LEU A 469 12.92 -5.57 15.16
C LEU A 469 14.23 -6.19 14.65
N GLN A 470 15.22 -6.19 15.53
CA GLN A 470 16.47 -6.95 15.38
C GLN A 470 16.67 -7.87 16.59
N THR A 471 17.42 -8.96 16.41
CA THR A 471 17.64 -9.93 17.44
C THR A 471 19.03 -9.77 18.05
N GLN A 472 19.08 -9.51 19.36
CA GLN A 472 20.32 -9.53 20.15
C GLN A 472 20.45 -10.87 20.82
N VAL A 473 21.59 -11.55 20.63
CA VAL A 473 21.90 -12.81 21.30
C VAL A 473 22.78 -12.55 22.52
N VAL A 474 22.40 -13.11 23.67
CA VAL A 474 23.19 -13.03 24.90
C VAL A 474 23.52 -14.46 25.34
N TYR A 475 24.80 -14.76 25.44
CA TYR A 475 25.31 -15.99 26.04
C TYR A 475 25.61 -15.70 27.48
N LEU A 476 24.87 -16.35 28.38
CA LEU A 476 24.99 -16.19 29.85
C LEU A 476 25.55 -17.47 30.47
N GLU A 477 26.79 -17.46 30.89
CA GLU A 477 27.38 -18.53 31.70
C GLU A 477 27.17 -18.25 33.18
N THR A 478 26.77 -19.25 33.93
CA THR A 478 26.52 -19.18 35.37
C THR A 478 27.25 -20.30 36.10
N ASP A 479 27.54 -20.12 37.38
CA ASP A 479 28.19 -21.13 38.21
C ASP A 479 27.22 -22.16 38.86
N ILE A 480 25.91 -22.07 38.52
CA ILE A 480 24.83 -22.95 39.04
C ILE A 480 24.21 -23.79 37.91
#